data_0445a32c91e1e54d198a15b4db6918ff
#
_entry.id   0445a32c91e1e54d198a15b4db6918ff
#
_cell.length_a   1.000
_cell.length_b   1.000
_cell.length_c   1.000
_cell.angle_alpha   90.00
_cell.angle_beta   90.00
_cell.angle_gamma   90.00
#
_symmetry.space_group_name_H-M   'P 1'
#
loop_
_entity.id
_entity.type
_entity.pdbx_description
1 polymer ?
#
loop_
_entity_poly.entity_id
_entity_poly.type
_entity_poly.pdbx_seq_one_letter_code
_entity_poly.pdbx_strand_id
1 'polypeptide(L)'
;MKKSSQNQSVDATPPAIPEQVSVAMAEIAENMHEGLLALAVGAGLQVMQAMMDADVTALAGPKGRHDAERTALRHGRERGSVTLGGRRVPVTRPRVRAADGSGELPIASYELFTSTEILGKMAMEKMLAGLSTRRYPVGLEPVGQRTTETSSATSKSAVSRKFVAMTETALGELLSRDLSGLDLVALMIDGVHFAESCCIVALGIDLEGNKHPLALVEGATENATVVTDLLVDLRERGMDVTRPMLVGLDGSKALRKAVLDVLDRPVIQRCQLHKIRNVKAHLPQRLRSSVGRRMTDAYHAASALEAEAALRALAKELDRTHPGAAASLREGLDETLTVLRLGVPPTLARTLRSTNAIESMISVCREHAANVKRWRDGQMALRWCAAGMIEAGKQFRRVNGHLHLATLRAALEGEFAEIVTPVMHNDQENAA
;
A
#
# COMPACT_ATOMS: atom_id res chain seq x y z
N MET A 1 -54.19 -30.74 69.18
CA MET A 1 -54.55 -29.56 68.39
C MET A 1 -53.49 -29.29 67.32
N LYS A 2 -53.76 -29.69 66.07
CA LYS A 2 -52.91 -29.39 64.91
C LYS A 2 -53.49 -28.18 64.22
N LYS A 3 -52.70 -27.09 64.12
CA LYS A 3 -53.00 -25.91 63.33
C LYS A 3 -52.54 -26.19 61.86
N SER A 4 -53.51 -26.25 60.95
CA SER A 4 -53.32 -26.27 59.53
C SER A 4 -52.96 -24.85 59.08
N SER A 5 -51.78 -24.67 58.48
CA SER A 5 -51.43 -23.42 57.74
C SER A 5 -51.85 -23.61 56.27
N GLN A 6 -52.86 -22.86 55.84
CA GLN A 6 -53.20 -22.70 54.44
C GLN A 6 -52.12 -21.90 53.72
N ASN A 7 -51.47 -22.52 52.78
CA ASN A 7 -50.62 -21.85 51.78
C ASN A 7 -51.50 -21.24 50.71
N GLN A 8 -51.65 -19.92 50.68
CA GLN A 8 -52.26 -19.22 49.54
C GLN A 8 -51.19 -19.09 48.45
N SER A 9 -51.37 -19.85 47.39
CA SER A 9 -50.66 -19.65 46.14
C SER A 9 -51.12 -18.36 45.51
N VAL A 10 -50.27 -17.34 45.48
CA VAL A 10 -50.47 -16.14 44.69
C VAL A 10 -50.19 -16.49 43.24
N ASP A 11 -51.22 -16.64 42.43
CA ASP A 11 -51.15 -16.75 40.97
C ASP A 11 -50.76 -15.38 40.42
N ALA A 12 -49.43 -15.16 40.30
CA ALA A 12 -48.91 -13.97 39.65
C ALA A 12 -48.88 -14.23 38.13
N THR A 13 -49.93 -13.77 37.44
CA THR A 13 -49.93 -13.70 35.99
C THR A 13 -48.73 -12.82 35.56
N PRO A 14 -47.78 -13.31 34.72
CA PRO A 14 -46.67 -12.52 34.29
C PRO A 14 -47.20 -11.28 33.51
N PRO A 15 -46.55 -10.11 33.67
CA PRO A 15 -46.99 -8.89 32.99
C PRO A 15 -46.97 -9.11 31.47
N ALA A 16 -48.05 -8.72 30.78
CA ALA A 16 -48.19 -8.82 29.33
C ALA A 16 -47.02 -8.04 28.66
N ILE A 17 -46.22 -8.72 27.86
CA ILE A 17 -45.14 -8.12 27.10
C ILE A 17 -45.80 -7.17 26.06
N PRO A 18 -45.39 -5.89 25.97
CA PRO A 18 -45.90 -4.99 24.98
C PRO A 18 -45.74 -5.56 23.57
N GLU A 19 -46.72 -5.39 22.68
CA GLU A 19 -46.75 -5.93 21.32
C GLU A 19 -45.49 -5.60 20.53
N GLN A 20 -44.93 -4.40 20.71
CA GLN A 20 -43.69 -3.95 20.08
C GLN A 20 -42.45 -4.78 20.55
N VAL A 21 -42.40 -5.16 21.81
CA VAL A 21 -41.34 -6.00 22.35
C VAL A 21 -41.49 -7.46 21.88
N SER A 22 -42.73 -7.95 21.75
CA SER A 22 -43.04 -9.27 21.24
C SER A 22 -42.64 -9.41 19.74
N VAL A 23 -42.91 -8.38 18.93
CA VAL A 23 -42.48 -8.35 17.52
C VAL A 23 -40.93 -8.31 17.40
N ALA A 24 -40.28 -7.48 18.19
CA ALA A 24 -38.83 -7.42 18.22
C ALA A 24 -38.19 -8.75 18.68
N MET A 25 -38.75 -9.42 19.65
CA MET A 25 -38.31 -10.74 20.11
C MET A 25 -38.50 -11.83 19.03
N ALA A 26 -39.60 -11.78 18.26
CA ALA A 26 -39.84 -12.72 17.18
C ALA A 26 -38.80 -12.54 16.04
N GLU A 27 -38.49 -11.29 15.64
CA GLU A 27 -37.44 -10.98 14.67
C GLU A 27 -36.05 -11.41 15.16
N ILE A 28 -35.76 -11.24 16.45
CA ILE A 28 -34.53 -11.71 17.07
C ILE A 28 -34.43 -13.23 17.04
N ALA A 29 -35.52 -13.95 17.36
CA ALA A 29 -35.56 -15.42 17.34
C ALA A 29 -35.37 -15.97 15.91
N GLU A 30 -35.94 -15.34 14.89
CA GLU A 30 -35.76 -15.71 13.48
C GLU A 30 -34.29 -15.55 13.05
N ASN A 31 -33.63 -14.45 13.46
CA ASN A 31 -32.21 -14.20 13.19
C ASN A 31 -31.27 -15.14 13.95
N MET A 32 -31.68 -15.71 15.10
CA MET A 32 -30.88 -16.70 15.84
C MET A 32 -30.63 -17.98 15.05
N HIS A 33 -31.54 -18.38 14.16
CA HIS A 33 -31.36 -19.53 13.27
C HIS A 33 -30.26 -19.30 12.22
N GLU A 34 -29.95 -18.05 11.89
CA GLU A 34 -28.92 -17.70 10.92
C GLU A 34 -27.53 -17.44 11.55
N GLY A 35 -27.42 -17.52 12.87
CA GLY A 35 -26.18 -17.34 13.61
C GLY A 35 -26.06 -16.01 14.32
N LEU A 36 -25.11 -15.93 15.24
CA LEU A 36 -24.88 -14.79 16.14
C LEU A 36 -24.63 -13.48 15.39
N LEU A 37 -23.97 -13.54 14.24
CA LEU A 37 -23.66 -12.34 13.46
C LEU A 37 -24.92 -11.74 12.82
N ALA A 38 -25.82 -12.56 12.31
CA ALA A 38 -27.13 -12.10 11.77
C ALA A 38 -27.97 -11.45 12.87
N LEU A 39 -27.97 -12.04 14.07
CA LEU A 39 -28.61 -11.46 15.25
C LEU A 39 -28.02 -10.07 15.60
N ALA A 40 -26.69 -9.96 15.65
CA ALA A 40 -26.01 -8.70 15.92
C ALA A 40 -26.34 -7.62 14.89
N VAL A 41 -26.41 -8.00 13.62
CA VAL A 41 -26.81 -7.10 12.52
C VAL A 41 -28.27 -6.62 12.69
N GLY A 42 -29.19 -7.52 12.99
CA GLY A 42 -30.60 -7.17 13.24
C GLY A 42 -30.74 -6.18 14.40
N ALA A 43 -30.09 -6.47 15.53
CA ALA A 43 -30.05 -5.57 16.69
C ALA A 43 -29.40 -4.21 16.35
N GLY A 44 -28.29 -4.22 15.60
CA GLY A 44 -27.63 -2.99 15.15
C GLY A 44 -28.51 -2.10 14.27
N LEU A 45 -29.30 -2.69 13.36
CA LEU A 45 -30.27 -1.94 12.54
C LEU A 45 -31.39 -1.32 13.39
N GLN A 46 -31.85 -1.99 14.45
CA GLN A 46 -32.81 -1.44 15.40
C GLN A 46 -32.24 -0.28 16.21
N VAL A 47 -31.02 -0.42 16.71
CA VAL A 47 -30.31 0.67 17.42
C VAL A 47 -30.15 1.89 16.53
N MET A 48 -29.73 1.69 15.28
CA MET A 48 -29.58 2.76 14.29
C MET A 48 -30.92 3.45 14.00
N GLN A 49 -32.03 2.70 13.90
CA GLN A 49 -33.35 3.28 13.74
C GLN A 49 -33.74 4.14 14.95
N ALA A 50 -33.43 3.68 16.15
CA ALA A 50 -33.65 4.43 17.40
C ALA A 50 -32.81 5.73 17.45
N MET A 51 -31.55 5.68 16.98
CA MET A 51 -30.69 6.88 16.90
C MET A 51 -31.30 7.92 15.94
N MET A 52 -31.73 7.49 14.74
CA MET A 52 -32.40 8.40 13.79
C MET A 52 -33.70 9.03 14.37
N ASP A 53 -34.48 8.25 15.13
CA ASP A 53 -35.70 8.75 15.78
C ASP A 53 -35.36 9.70 16.96
N ALA A 54 -34.26 9.49 17.63
CA ALA A 54 -33.72 10.40 18.68
C ALA A 54 -33.27 11.73 18.07
N ASP A 55 -32.49 11.71 16.96
CA ASP A 55 -32.09 12.92 16.23
C ASP A 55 -33.33 13.75 15.77
N VAL A 56 -34.32 13.08 15.22
CA VAL A 56 -35.58 13.75 14.83
C VAL A 56 -36.29 14.36 16.05
N THR A 57 -36.19 13.71 17.21
CA THR A 57 -36.79 14.22 18.45
C THR A 57 -36.03 15.42 18.98
N ALA A 58 -34.72 15.42 18.85
CA ALA A 58 -33.88 16.57 19.20
C ALA A 58 -34.14 17.77 18.29
N LEU A 59 -34.33 17.55 16.99
CA LEU A 59 -34.57 18.62 15.99
C LEU A 59 -36.00 19.17 16.04
N ALA A 60 -37.01 18.30 16.04
CA ALA A 60 -38.42 18.66 15.84
C ALA A 60 -39.31 18.53 17.10
N GLY A 61 -38.71 18.22 18.25
CA GLY A 61 -39.40 17.98 19.50
C GLY A 61 -40.14 16.64 19.56
N PRO A 62 -40.75 16.30 20.72
CA PRO A 62 -41.51 15.07 20.93
C PRO A 62 -42.75 14.99 19.99
N LYS A 63 -43.05 13.75 19.53
CA LYS A 63 -44.23 13.52 18.70
C LYS A 63 -45.54 13.87 19.45
N GLY A 64 -46.45 14.60 18.81
CA GLY A 64 -47.75 14.96 19.37
C GLY A 64 -47.74 16.18 20.30
N ARG A 65 -46.59 16.81 20.57
CA ARG A 65 -46.50 18.08 21.29
C ARG A 65 -46.50 19.26 20.33
N HIS A 66 -47.37 20.25 20.58
CA HIS A 66 -47.33 21.52 19.87
C HIS A 66 -46.30 22.44 20.52
N ASP A 67 -45.47 23.05 19.69
CA ASP A 67 -44.50 24.07 20.10
C ASP A 67 -44.51 25.15 19.01
N ALA A 68 -44.88 26.37 19.40
CA ALA A 68 -44.99 27.51 18.49
C ALA A 68 -43.62 28.04 18.04
N GLU A 69 -42.57 27.79 18.82
CA GLU A 69 -41.19 28.28 18.55
C GLU A 69 -40.32 27.23 17.85
N ARG A 70 -40.91 26.09 17.47
CA ARG A 70 -40.11 25.04 16.82
C ARG A 70 -39.51 25.51 15.48
N THR A 71 -38.26 25.25 15.29
CA THR A 71 -37.53 25.56 14.06
C THR A 71 -37.53 24.43 13.03
N ALA A 72 -38.05 23.25 13.39
CA ALA A 72 -38.09 22.08 12.53
C ALA A 72 -39.40 21.28 12.67
N LEU A 73 -39.83 20.66 11.59
CA LEU A 73 -41.04 19.88 11.49
C LEU A 73 -40.77 18.45 11.03
N ARG A 74 -41.43 17.46 11.66
CA ARG A 74 -41.41 16.07 11.19
C ARG A 74 -42.12 15.98 9.83
N HIS A 75 -41.46 15.37 8.83
CA HIS A 75 -41.96 15.29 7.45
C HIS A 75 -42.15 13.85 6.97
N GLY A 76 -42.62 12.98 7.85
CA GLY A 76 -42.88 11.58 7.51
C GLY A 76 -41.59 10.72 7.48
N ARG A 77 -41.65 9.64 6.72
CA ARG A 77 -40.57 8.68 6.51
C ARG A 77 -40.43 8.34 5.02
N GLU A 78 -39.24 8.02 4.57
CA GLU A 78 -38.98 7.57 3.20
C GLU A 78 -38.03 6.37 3.16
N ARG A 79 -37.95 5.74 1.99
CA ARG A 79 -37.00 4.66 1.75
C ARG A 79 -35.59 5.23 1.61
N GLY A 80 -34.68 4.72 2.41
CA GLY A 80 -33.27 5.03 2.35
C GLY A 80 -32.45 3.75 2.34
N SER A 81 -31.12 3.89 2.47
CA SER A 81 -30.23 2.74 2.65
C SER A 81 -28.98 3.15 3.41
N VAL A 82 -28.43 2.22 4.18
CA VAL A 82 -27.20 2.39 4.96
C VAL A 82 -26.14 1.42 4.51
N THR A 83 -24.89 1.74 4.83
CA THR A 83 -23.74 0.89 4.54
C THR A 83 -23.50 -0.07 5.68
N LEU A 84 -23.52 -1.38 5.42
CA LEU A 84 -23.30 -2.43 6.42
C LEU A 84 -22.58 -3.62 5.77
N GLY A 85 -21.46 -4.04 6.35
CA GLY A 85 -20.76 -5.26 5.93
C GLY A 85 -20.45 -5.33 4.43
N GLY A 86 -20.05 -4.20 3.81
CA GLY A 86 -19.70 -4.14 2.38
C GLY A 86 -20.88 -4.08 1.41
N ARG A 87 -22.09 -3.86 1.88
CA ARG A 87 -23.31 -3.77 1.09
C ARG A 87 -24.16 -2.58 1.48
N ARG A 88 -25.17 -2.25 0.65
CA ARG A 88 -26.20 -1.27 0.96
C ARG A 88 -27.44 -2.00 1.43
N VAL A 89 -27.86 -1.74 2.66
CA VAL A 89 -29.04 -2.34 3.29
C VAL A 89 -30.16 -1.31 3.27
N PRO A 90 -31.37 -1.66 2.77
CA PRO A 90 -32.50 -0.75 2.78
C PRO A 90 -32.99 -0.51 4.22
N VAL A 91 -33.30 0.75 4.51
CA VAL A 91 -33.87 1.20 5.79
C VAL A 91 -34.98 2.21 5.51
N THR A 92 -35.84 2.44 6.52
CA THR A 92 -36.83 3.49 6.46
C THR A 92 -36.33 4.67 7.29
N ARG A 93 -35.84 5.73 6.63
CA ARG A 93 -35.35 6.92 7.34
C ARG A 93 -36.49 7.89 7.66
N PRO A 94 -36.52 8.51 8.83
CA PRO A 94 -37.39 9.63 9.10
C PRO A 94 -36.90 10.88 8.36
N ARG A 95 -37.79 11.86 8.17
CA ARG A 95 -37.47 13.14 7.51
C ARG A 95 -37.85 14.31 8.41
N VAL A 96 -37.05 15.36 8.36
CA VAL A 96 -37.26 16.62 9.08
C VAL A 96 -37.10 17.76 8.09
N ARG A 97 -38.01 18.75 8.16
CA ARG A 97 -37.91 19.98 7.38
C ARG A 97 -37.80 21.18 8.30
N ALA A 98 -37.16 22.21 7.85
CA ALA A 98 -37.13 23.50 8.50
C ALA A 98 -38.53 24.14 8.51
N ALA A 99 -38.90 24.76 9.63
CA ALA A 99 -40.22 25.39 9.78
C ALA A 99 -40.37 26.64 8.91
N ASP A 100 -39.27 27.29 8.55
CA ASP A 100 -39.22 28.46 7.67
C ASP A 100 -39.38 28.14 6.17
N GLY A 101 -39.47 26.85 5.82
CA GLY A 101 -39.58 26.40 4.43
C GLY A 101 -38.25 26.31 3.68
N SER A 102 -37.10 26.54 4.31
CA SER A 102 -35.75 26.50 3.69
C SER A 102 -35.34 25.12 3.17
N GLY A 103 -36.09 24.05 3.54
CA GLY A 103 -35.82 22.72 2.98
C GLY A 103 -35.78 21.60 4.01
N GLU A 104 -35.19 20.48 3.61
CA GLU A 104 -35.02 19.30 4.44
C GLU A 104 -33.76 19.46 5.31
N LEU A 105 -33.85 19.13 6.59
CA LEU A 105 -32.73 19.15 7.53
C LEU A 105 -32.02 17.78 7.57
N PRO A 106 -30.71 17.75 7.64
CA PRO A 106 -29.95 16.51 7.74
C PRO A 106 -30.19 15.81 9.08
N ILE A 107 -30.15 14.48 9.05
CA ILE A 107 -30.21 13.63 10.25
C ILE A 107 -28.81 13.05 10.44
N ALA A 108 -28.11 13.50 11.47
CA ALA A 108 -26.68 13.22 11.68
C ALA A 108 -26.36 11.72 11.71
N SER A 109 -27.15 10.92 12.43
CA SER A 109 -26.98 9.47 12.46
C SER A 109 -27.20 8.81 11.10
N TYR A 110 -28.15 9.30 10.29
CA TYR A 110 -28.35 8.78 8.94
C TYR A 110 -27.16 9.10 8.03
N GLU A 111 -26.65 10.32 8.06
CA GLU A 111 -25.48 10.73 7.27
C GLU A 111 -24.26 9.89 7.62
N LEU A 112 -24.00 9.66 8.89
CA LEU A 112 -22.93 8.81 9.37
C LEU A 112 -22.99 7.38 8.77
N PHE A 113 -24.18 6.78 8.72
CA PHE A 113 -24.37 5.41 8.25
C PHE A 113 -24.54 5.29 6.72
N THR A 114 -24.66 6.38 5.98
CA THR A 114 -24.78 6.35 4.51
C THR A 114 -23.46 6.46 3.77
N SER A 115 -22.33 6.66 4.45
CA SER A 115 -21.02 6.82 3.82
C SER A 115 -20.73 5.70 2.81
N THR A 116 -20.46 6.09 1.57
CA THR A 116 -20.06 5.17 0.49
C THR A 116 -18.56 4.89 0.50
N GLU A 117 -17.79 5.66 1.23
CA GLU A 117 -16.34 5.49 1.38
C GLU A 117 -15.99 4.14 2.00
N ILE A 118 -16.72 3.74 3.05
CA ILE A 118 -16.58 2.43 3.69
C ILE A 118 -16.79 1.29 2.67
N LEU A 119 -17.77 1.42 1.77
CA LEU A 119 -18.00 0.42 0.72
C LEU A 119 -16.84 0.35 -0.27
N GLY A 120 -16.23 1.49 -0.59
CA GLY A 120 -15.05 1.56 -1.45
C GLY A 120 -13.83 0.89 -0.80
N LYS A 121 -13.54 1.24 0.45
CA LYS A 121 -12.45 0.62 1.24
C LYS A 121 -12.60 -0.89 1.34
N MET A 122 -13.78 -1.39 1.71
CA MET A 122 -14.04 -2.84 1.78
C MET A 122 -13.92 -3.53 0.41
N ALA A 123 -14.38 -2.89 -0.68
CA ALA A 123 -14.21 -3.45 -2.02
C ALA A 123 -12.74 -3.56 -2.39
N MET A 124 -11.94 -2.53 -2.09
CA MET A 124 -10.50 -2.51 -2.32
C MET A 124 -9.79 -3.61 -1.52
N GLU A 125 -10.00 -3.67 -0.21
CA GLU A 125 -9.41 -4.68 0.67
C GLU A 125 -9.72 -6.11 0.23
N LYS A 126 -10.99 -6.42 -0.04
CA LYS A 126 -11.40 -7.76 -0.48
C LYS A 126 -10.82 -8.13 -1.84
N MET A 127 -10.74 -7.20 -2.78
CA MET A 127 -10.15 -7.46 -4.09
C MET A 127 -8.63 -7.62 -4.03
N LEU A 128 -7.93 -6.81 -3.24
CA LEU A 128 -6.49 -6.96 -3.00
C LEU A 128 -6.18 -8.27 -2.24
N ALA A 129 -7.09 -8.72 -1.37
CA ALA A 129 -7.01 -10.04 -0.74
C ALA A 129 -7.34 -11.22 -1.68
N GLY A 130 -7.46 -10.97 -2.99
CA GLY A 130 -7.62 -12.02 -4.00
C GLY A 130 -9.06 -12.36 -4.38
N LEU A 131 -10.09 -11.69 -3.84
CA LEU A 131 -11.45 -11.89 -4.29
C LEU A 131 -11.68 -11.23 -5.65
N SER A 132 -12.27 -11.98 -6.59
CA SER A 132 -12.75 -11.37 -7.83
C SER A 132 -14.09 -10.64 -7.61
N THR A 133 -14.41 -9.67 -8.47
CA THR A 133 -15.69 -8.95 -8.42
C THR A 133 -16.92 -9.87 -8.50
N ARG A 134 -16.80 -11.04 -9.13
CA ARG A 134 -17.88 -12.04 -9.21
C ARG A 134 -18.07 -12.80 -7.89
N ARG A 135 -16.99 -12.98 -7.13
CA ARG A 135 -17.00 -13.69 -5.84
C ARG A 135 -17.13 -12.75 -4.65
N TYR A 136 -17.21 -11.46 -4.89
CA TYR A 136 -17.32 -10.46 -3.83
C TYR A 136 -18.46 -10.75 -2.84
N PRO A 137 -19.70 -11.06 -3.28
CA PRO A 137 -20.78 -11.36 -2.34
C PRO A 137 -20.51 -12.54 -1.40
N VAL A 138 -19.79 -13.56 -1.91
CA VAL A 138 -19.42 -14.76 -1.12
C VAL A 138 -18.38 -14.45 -0.05
N GLY A 139 -17.54 -13.45 -0.28
CA GLY A 139 -16.50 -13.01 0.68
C GLY A 139 -17.00 -11.99 1.70
N LEU A 140 -18.29 -11.64 1.68
CA LEU A 140 -18.90 -10.76 2.67
C LEU A 140 -19.37 -11.55 3.90
N GLU A 141 -19.32 -10.89 5.04
CA GLU A 141 -19.85 -11.46 6.28
C GLU A 141 -21.35 -11.73 6.17
N PRO A 142 -21.87 -12.81 6.76
CA PRO A 142 -23.30 -13.11 6.80
C PRO A 142 -24.03 -12.01 7.61
N VAL A 143 -25.14 -11.53 7.08
CA VAL A 143 -25.97 -10.46 7.69
C VAL A 143 -27.42 -10.90 7.87
N GLY A 144 -27.71 -12.19 7.71
CA GLY A 144 -29.04 -12.75 7.64
C GLY A 144 -29.58 -12.86 6.20
N GLN A 145 -30.39 -13.87 5.94
CA GLN A 145 -30.91 -14.16 4.61
C GLN A 145 -31.75 -12.98 4.08
N ARG A 146 -32.69 -12.48 4.85
CA ARG A 146 -33.56 -11.35 4.51
C ARG A 146 -32.76 -10.08 4.16
N THR A 147 -31.76 -9.74 4.99
CA THR A 147 -30.90 -8.59 4.76
C THR A 147 -30.03 -8.80 3.51
N THR A 148 -29.57 -10.02 3.26
CA THR A 148 -28.78 -10.35 2.07
C THR A 148 -29.61 -10.19 0.79
N GLU A 149 -30.81 -10.71 0.74
CA GLU A 149 -31.73 -10.67 -0.43
C GLU A 149 -32.16 -9.26 -0.78
N THR A 150 -32.37 -8.41 0.22
CA THR A 150 -32.78 -7.01 0.02
C THR A 150 -31.60 -6.07 -0.20
N SER A 151 -30.37 -6.49 0.06
CA SER A 151 -29.18 -5.65 -0.05
C SER A 151 -28.80 -5.36 -1.51
N SER A 152 -28.02 -4.30 -1.70
CA SER A 152 -27.54 -3.86 -3.00
C SER A 152 -26.06 -3.48 -2.97
N ALA A 153 -25.54 -2.98 -4.09
CA ALA A 153 -24.14 -2.55 -4.26
C ALA A 153 -23.09 -3.69 -4.21
N THR A 154 -23.51 -4.94 -4.27
CA THR A 154 -22.65 -6.15 -4.30
C THR A 154 -22.51 -6.74 -5.70
N SER A 155 -23.19 -6.19 -6.71
CA SER A 155 -23.07 -6.66 -8.09
C SER A 155 -21.67 -6.46 -8.63
N LYS A 156 -21.24 -7.33 -9.56
CA LYS A 156 -19.95 -7.26 -10.24
C LYS A 156 -19.60 -5.84 -10.71
N SER A 157 -20.54 -5.17 -11.37
CA SER A 157 -20.34 -3.82 -11.90
C SER A 157 -20.22 -2.76 -10.80
N ALA A 158 -21.01 -2.88 -9.72
CA ALA A 158 -20.93 -1.95 -8.59
C ALA A 158 -19.60 -2.07 -7.87
N VAL A 159 -19.15 -3.29 -7.59
CA VAL A 159 -17.86 -3.56 -6.95
C VAL A 159 -16.71 -3.09 -7.83
N SER A 160 -16.75 -3.38 -9.14
CA SER A 160 -15.72 -2.94 -10.08
C SER A 160 -15.59 -1.42 -10.11
N ARG A 161 -16.71 -0.68 -10.21
CA ARG A 161 -16.66 0.80 -10.19
C ARG A 161 -16.06 1.36 -8.90
N LYS A 162 -16.44 0.79 -7.75
CA LYS A 162 -15.87 1.21 -6.45
C LYS A 162 -14.39 0.94 -6.36
N PHE A 163 -13.96 -0.26 -6.78
CA PHE A 163 -12.55 -0.61 -6.79
C PHE A 163 -11.74 0.33 -7.70
N VAL A 164 -12.25 0.61 -8.90
CA VAL A 164 -11.60 1.57 -9.82
C VAL A 164 -11.47 2.93 -9.17
N ALA A 165 -12.55 3.50 -8.62
CA ALA A 165 -12.53 4.80 -7.97
C ALA A 165 -11.53 4.86 -6.80
N MET A 166 -11.53 3.85 -5.93
CA MET A 166 -10.60 3.79 -4.80
C MET A 166 -9.14 3.66 -5.22
N THR A 167 -8.86 2.86 -6.25
CA THR A 167 -7.48 2.71 -6.75
C THR A 167 -7.02 3.92 -7.56
N GLU A 168 -7.92 4.67 -8.20
CA GLU A 168 -7.63 5.97 -8.82
C GLU A 168 -7.28 7.02 -7.76
N THR A 169 -8.03 7.08 -6.66
CA THR A 169 -7.71 7.95 -5.52
C THR A 169 -6.34 7.59 -4.94
N ALA A 170 -6.09 6.30 -4.68
CA ALA A 170 -4.82 5.82 -4.15
C ALA A 170 -3.62 6.15 -5.07
N LEU A 171 -3.79 6.01 -6.39
CA LEU A 171 -2.78 6.41 -7.37
C LEU A 171 -2.55 7.93 -7.32
N GLY A 172 -3.61 8.73 -7.30
CA GLY A 172 -3.52 10.18 -7.21
C GLY A 172 -2.80 10.65 -5.94
N GLU A 173 -3.15 10.11 -4.78
CA GLU A 173 -2.51 10.40 -3.49
C GLU A 173 -1.01 10.04 -3.51
N LEU A 174 -0.65 8.88 -4.08
CA LEU A 174 0.75 8.48 -4.18
C LEU A 174 1.55 9.43 -5.07
N LEU A 175 0.99 9.84 -6.21
CA LEU A 175 1.66 10.71 -7.19
C LEU A 175 1.63 12.20 -6.83
N SER A 176 0.75 12.64 -5.94
CA SER A 176 0.67 14.04 -5.51
C SER A 176 1.33 14.32 -4.15
N ARG A 177 1.84 13.27 -3.48
CA ARG A 177 2.43 13.41 -2.14
C ARG A 177 3.67 14.30 -2.17
N ASP A 178 3.72 15.30 -1.30
CA ASP A 178 4.91 16.12 -1.05
C ASP A 178 6.05 15.25 -0.46
N LEU A 179 7.23 15.37 -1.03
CA LEU A 179 8.44 14.62 -0.66
C LEU A 179 9.48 15.50 0.02
N SER A 180 9.26 16.81 0.14
CA SER A 180 10.23 17.77 0.69
C SER A 180 10.64 17.48 2.13
N GLY A 181 9.77 16.82 2.89
CA GLY A 181 10.04 16.40 4.27
C GLY A 181 10.83 15.09 4.40
N LEU A 182 11.17 14.41 3.30
CA LEU A 182 11.88 13.13 3.35
C LEU A 182 13.40 13.32 3.20
N ASP A 183 14.16 12.96 4.23
CA ASP A 183 15.62 12.88 4.14
C ASP A 183 16.06 11.51 3.60
N LEU A 184 15.99 11.34 2.29
CA LEU A 184 16.34 10.09 1.62
C LEU A 184 17.85 9.92 1.55
N VAL A 185 18.34 8.73 1.88
CA VAL A 185 19.76 8.33 1.79
C VAL A 185 19.97 7.26 0.72
N ALA A 186 18.93 6.51 0.37
CA ALA A 186 18.98 5.55 -0.73
C ALA A 186 17.67 5.56 -1.54
N LEU A 187 17.81 5.32 -2.83
CA LEU A 187 16.74 5.16 -3.81
C LEU A 187 16.89 3.83 -4.52
N MET A 188 15.82 3.10 -4.74
CA MET A 188 15.79 1.90 -5.57
C MET A 188 14.75 2.08 -6.67
N ILE A 189 15.09 1.67 -7.90
CA ILE A 189 14.22 1.75 -9.06
C ILE A 189 14.23 0.39 -9.75
N ASP A 190 13.05 -0.12 -10.10
CA ASP A 190 12.91 -1.42 -10.74
C ASP A 190 11.63 -1.48 -11.55
N GLY A 191 11.55 -2.43 -12.50
CA GLY A 191 10.40 -2.68 -13.34
C GLY A 191 9.52 -3.82 -12.86
N VAL A 192 8.20 -3.65 -12.97
CA VAL A 192 7.22 -4.71 -12.73
C VAL A 192 6.30 -4.88 -13.94
N HIS A 193 6.19 -6.10 -14.43
CA HIS A 193 5.35 -6.42 -15.60
C HIS A 193 3.99 -6.96 -15.16
N PHE A 194 2.93 -6.42 -15.80
CA PHE A 194 1.55 -6.90 -15.74
C PHE A 194 1.07 -7.14 -17.16
N ALA A 195 1.17 -8.38 -17.65
CA ALA A 195 1.02 -8.76 -19.06
C ALA A 195 1.95 -7.92 -19.96
N GLU A 196 1.38 -7.14 -20.89
CA GLU A 196 2.13 -6.32 -21.84
C GLU A 196 2.55 -4.94 -21.27
N SER A 197 2.02 -4.56 -20.10
CA SER A 197 2.36 -3.28 -19.45
C SER A 197 3.54 -3.45 -18.50
N CYS A 198 4.51 -2.53 -18.57
CA CYS A 198 5.60 -2.41 -17.64
C CYS A 198 5.38 -1.18 -16.76
N CYS A 199 5.35 -1.34 -15.43
CA CYS A 199 5.36 -0.23 -14.50
C CYS A 199 6.76 -0.09 -13.92
N ILE A 200 7.39 1.07 -14.04
CA ILE A 200 8.62 1.42 -13.34
C ILE A 200 8.22 1.98 -12.00
N VAL A 201 8.79 1.46 -10.93
CA VAL A 201 8.48 1.85 -9.54
C VAL A 201 9.72 2.36 -8.83
N ALA A 202 9.53 3.30 -7.91
CA ALA A 202 10.59 3.88 -7.08
C ALA A 202 10.29 3.68 -5.59
N LEU A 203 11.32 3.26 -4.85
CA LEU A 203 11.32 3.08 -3.39
C LEU A 203 12.45 3.88 -2.76
N GLY A 204 12.13 4.80 -1.86
CA GLY A 204 13.10 5.54 -1.05
C GLY A 204 13.35 4.90 0.30
N ILE A 205 14.55 5.11 0.84
CA ILE A 205 14.93 4.77 2.21
C ILE A 205 15.42 6.05 2.88
N ASP A 206 14.77 6.45 3.96
CA ASP A 206 15.16 7.62 4.74
C ASP A 206 16.29 7.32 5.75
N LEU A 207 16.78 8.36 6.41
CA LEU A 207 17.87 8.25 7.37
C LEU A 207 17.50 7.44 8.62
N GLU A 208 16.21 7.35 8.96
CA GLU A 208 15.67 6.52 10.04
C GLU A 208 15.50 5.05 9.64
N GLY A 209 15.68 4.74 8.36
CA GLY A 209 15.56 3.40 7.80
C GLY A 209 14.15 3.00 7.38
N ASN A 210 13.21 3.94 7.37
CA ASN A 210 11.88 3.68 6.85
C ASN A 210 11.92 3.59 5.31
N LYS A 211 11.04 2.77 4.77
CA LYS A 211 10.89 2.57 3.33
C LYS A 211 9.64 3.31 2.84
N HIS A 212 9.79 4.08 1.79
CA HIS A 212 8.74 4.92 1.23
C HIS A 212 8.48 4.52 -0.23
N PRO A 213 7.30 3.98 -0.58
CA PRO A 213 6.87 3.95 -1.97
C PRO A 213 6.78 5.40 -2.48
N LEU A 214 7.52 5.76 -3.53
CA LEU A 214 7.64 7.16 -3.95
C LEU A 214 6.83 7.49 -5.19
N ALA A 215 6.99 6.70 -6.24
CA ALA A 215 6.35 6.93 -7.53
C ALA A 215 6.23 5.64 -8.33
N LEU A 216 5.39 5.70 -9.35
CA LEU A 216 5.33 4.72 -10.42
C LEU A 216 4.92 5.40 -11.72
N VAL A 217 5.38 4.85 -12.83
CA VAL A 217 5.01 5.26 -14.20
C VAL A 217 4.83 4.04 -15.08
N GLU A 218 3.94 4.11 -16.05
CA GLU A 218 3.76 3.04 -17.04
C GLU A 218 4.56 3.37 -18.29
N GLY A 219 5.22 2.34 -18.84
CA GLY A 219 5.85 2.37 -20.14
C GLY A 219 5.69 1.03 -20.84
N ALA A 220 5.85 1.01 -22.17
CA ALA A 220 5.86 -0.26 -22.93
C ALA A 220 7.09 -1.11 -22.56
N THR A 221 8.19 -0.46 -22.22
CA THR A 221 9.46 -1.06 -21.78
C THR A 221 10.18 -0.11 -20.83
N GLU A 222 11.18 -0.63 -20.12
CA GLU A 222 12.13 0.20 -19.37
C GLU A 222 12.98 1.02 -20.33
N ASN A 223 12.58 2.25 -20.62
CA ASN A 223 13.38 3.17 -21.43
C ASN A 223 13.81 4.40 -20.60
N ALA A 224 14.92 5.02 -21.01
CA ALA A 224 15.51 6.12 -20.25
C ALA A 224 14.56 7.32 -20.11
N THR A 225 13.74 7.63 -21.12
CA THR A 225 12.80 8.77 -21.09
C THR A 225 11.76 8.58 -20.01
N VAL A 226 11.09 7.42 -19.94
CA VAL A 226 10.07 7.12 -18.92
C VAL A 226 10.65 7.20 -17.50
N VAL A 227 11.87 6.70 -17.30
CA VAL A 227 12.56 6.78 -16.01
C VAL A 227 12.98 8.20 -15.68
N THR A 228 13.42 8.97 -16.68
CA THR A 228 13.72 10.41 -16.50
C THR A 228 12.48 11.16 -16.07
N ASP A 229 11.33 10.94 -16.72
CA ASP A 229 10.05 11.58 -16.35
C ASP A 229 9.65 11.23 -14.91
N LEU A 230 9.82 9.97 -14.49
CA LEU A 230 9.56 9.55 -13.10
C LEU A 230 10.47 10.29 -12.11
N LEU A 231 11.77 10.41 -12.41
CA LEU A 231 12.72 11.10 -11.51
C LEU A 231 12.49 12.62 -11.48
N VAL A 232 12.11 13.21 -12.61
CA VAL A 232 11.72 14.63 -12.68
C VAL A 232 10.47 14.87 -11.83
N ASP A 233 9.45 14.01 -11.90
CA ASP A 233 8.27 14.08 -11.05
C ASP A 233 8.64 14.02 -9.55
N LEU A 234 9.53 13.12 -9.16
CA LEU A 234 10.02 13.05 -7.78
C LEU A 234 10.66 14.36 -7.32
N ARG A 235 11.50 14.97 -8.19
CA ARG A 235 12.12 16.27 -7.92
C ARG A 235 11.09 17.39 -7.81
N GLU A 236 10.13 17.46 -8.71
CA GLU A 236 9.07 18.47 -8.71
C GLU A 236 8.19 18.38 -7.46
N ARG A 237 8.03 17.18 -6.90
CA ARG A 237 7.35 16.94 -5.61
C ARG A 237 8.24 17.16 -4.39
N GLY A 238 9.44 17.73 -4.55
CA GLY A 238 10.31 18.17 -3.47
C GLY A 238 11.39 17.19 -3.05
N MET A 239 11.61 16.07 -3.76
CA MET A 239 12.77 15.21 -3.49
C MET A 239 14.06 15.99 -3.73
N ASP A 240 14.93 16.04 -2.73
CA ASP A 240 16.23 16.71 -2.84
C ASP A 240 17.20 15.88 -3.69
N VAL A 241 17.38 16.30 -4.94
CA VAL A 241 18.28 15.65 -5.92
C VAL A 241 19.72 16.11 -5.80
N THR A 242 20.00 17.17 -5.00
CA THR A 242 21.34 17.77 -4.86
C THR A 242 22.21 17.02 -3.86
N ARG A 243 21.61 16.29 -2.93
CA ARG A 243 22.32 15.51 -1.92
C ARG A 243 22.89 14.22 -2.50
N PRO A 244 24.06 13.79 -2.04
CA PRO A 244 24.59 12.48 -2.37
C PRO A 244 23.62 11.37 -1.94
N MET A 245 23.30 10.46 -2.87
CA MET A 245 22.32 9.39 -2.63
C MET A 245 22.79 8.08 -3.22
N LEU A 246 22.68 7.00 -2.46
CA LEU A 246 22.91 5.64 -2.99
C LEU A 246 21.73 5.22 -3.86
N VAL A 247 22.00 4.83 -5.12
CA VAL A 247 20.95 4.37 -6.04
C VAL A 247 21.15 2.91 -6.38
N GLY A 248 20.23 2.06 -5.90
CA GLY A 248 20.21 0.62 -6.16
C GLY A 248 19.48 0.29 -7.46
N LEU A 249 20.19 -0.35 -8.43
CA LEU A 249 19.64 -0.72 -9.74
C LEU A 249 19.93 -2.19 -10.06
N ASP A 250 19.10 -2.80 -10.91
CA ASP A 250 19.32 -4.18 -11.40
C ASP A 250 20.45 -4.31 -12.43
N GLY A 251 20.89 -3.21 -13.03
CA GLY A 251 21.91 -3.15 -14.06
C GLY A 251 21.36 -2.70 -15.43
N SER A 252 20.12 -2.28 -15.52
CA SER A 252 19.54 -1.65 -16.72
C SER A 252 20.30 -0.38 -17.09
N LYS A 253 20.74 -0.30 -18.35
CA LYS A 253 21.43 0.89 -18.89
C LYS A 253 20.49 2.10 -18.95
N ALA A 254 19.20 1.87 -19.18
CA ALA A 254 18.18 2.92 -19.25
C ALA A 254 17.99 3.56 -17.87
N LEU A 255 17.83 2.75 -16.79
CA LEU A 255 17.72 3.24 -15.42
C LEU A 255 18.98 4.02 -15.03
N ARG A 256 20.15 3.47 -15.31
CA ARG A 256 21.44 4.13 -15.01
C ARG A 256 21.55 5.49 -15.69
N LYS A 257 21.22 5.57 -16.98
CA LYS A 257 21.28 6.82 -17.74
C LYS A 257 20.37 7.88 -17.12
N ALA A 258 19.11 7.57 -16.87
CA ALA A 258 18.14 8.49 -16.32
C ALA A 258 18.56 9.00 -14.91
N VAL A 259 19.11 8.12 -14.07
CA VAL A 259 19.63 8.48 -12.75
C VAL A 259 20.78 9.50 -12.85
N LEU A 260 21.71 9.28 -13.77
CA LEU A 260 22.84 10.20 -13.99
C LEU A 260 22.43 11.53 -14.65
N ASP A 261 21.32 11.53 -15.41
CA ASP A 261 20.81 12.74 -16.08
C ASP A 261 20.01 13.65 -15.11
N VAL A 262 19.43 13.12 -14.03
CA VAL A 262 18.50 13.85 -13.15
C VAL A 262 19.05 14.13 -11.75
N LEU A 263 19.80 13.19 -11.17
CA LEU A 263 20.38 13.38 -9.84
C LEU A 263 21.79 13.99 -9.96
N ASP A 264 22.08 14.99 -9.11
CA ASP A 264 23.37 15.69 -9.17
C ASP A 264 24.53 14.83 -8.64
N ARG A 265 24.28 14.02 -7.63
CA ARG A 265 25.30 13.24 -6.92
C ARG A 265 24.87 11.79 -6.65
N PRO A 266 24.52 11.01 -7.69
CA PRO A 266 24.12 9.63 -7.51
C PRO A 266 25.35 8.72 -7.35
N VAL A 267 25.33 7.87 -6.34
CA VAL A 267 26.31 6.79 -6.13
C VAL A 267 25.60 5.48 -6.44
N ILE A 268 25.95 4.86 -7.59
CA ILE A 268 25.22 3.70 -8.10
C ILE A 268 25.73 2.41 -7.48
N GLN A 269 24.82 1.61 -6.95
CA GLN A 269 25.03 0.21 -6.60
C GLN A 269 24.26 -0.70 -7.53
N ARG A 270 24.94 -1.50 -8.34
CA ARG A 270 24.29 -2.58 -9.08
C ARG A 270 23.98 -3.76 -8.17
N CYS A 271 22.78 -4.31 -8.33
CA CYS A 271 22.34 -5.47 -7.59
C CYS A 271 23.26 -6.69 -7.81
N GLN A 272 23.92 -7.13 -6.74
CA GLN A 272 24.82 -8.29 -6.79
C GLN A 272 24.08 -9.58 -7.15
N LEU A 273 22.83 -9.75 -6.71
CA LEU A 273 22.02 -10.94 -7.01
C LEU A 273 21.66 -11.01 -8.50
N HIS A 274 21.25 -9.88 -9.10
CA HIS A 274 21.03 -9.80 -10.53
C HIS A 274 22.30 -10.05 -11.33
N LYS A 275 23.44 -9.50 -10.90
CA LYS A 275 24.72 -9.76 -11.54
C LYS A 275 25.08 -11.25 -11.51
N ILE A 276 24.91 -11.93 -10.38
CA ILE A 276 25.15 -13.38 -10.27
C ILE A 276 24.19 -14.15 -11.21
N ARG A 277 22.91 -13.78 -11.26
CA ARG A 277 21.92 -14.42 -12.16
C ARG A 277 22.31 -14.25 -13.62
N ASN A 278 22.70 -13.03 -14.02
CA ASN A 278 23.10 -12.72 -15.39
C ASN A 278 24.35 -13.52 -15.82
N VAL A 279 25.39 -13.57 -15.01
CA VAL A 279 26.58 -14.38 -15.29
C VAL A 279 26.22 -15.87 -15.41
N LYS A 280 25.40 -16.39 -14.48
CA LYS A 280 24.95 -17.79 -14.51
C LYS A 280 24.11 -18.13 -15.75
N ALA A 281 23.38 -17.17 -16.33
CA ALA A 281 22.61 -17.40 -17.55
C ALA A 281 23.49 -17.76 -18.75
N HIS A 282 24.73 -17.26 -18.82
CA HIS A 282 25.73 -17.59 -19.84
C HIS A 282 26.51 -18.89 -19.58
N LEU A 283 26.16 -19.62 -18.51
CA LEU A 283 26.89 -20.83 -18.10
C LEU A 283 26.03 -22.10 -18.23
N PRO A 284 26.62 -23.24 -18.61
CA PRO A 284 25.96 -24.52 -18.53
C PRO A 284 25.61 -24.86 -17.07
N GLN A 285 24.52 -25.61 -16.86
CA GLN A 285 23.93 -25.92 -15.56
C GLN A 285 24.97 -26.43 -14.52
N ARG A 286 25.90 -27.27 -14.95
CA ARG A 286 26.96 -27.86 -14.09
C ARG A 286 27.89 -26.80 -13.44
N LEU A 287 28.10 -25.65 -14.08
CA LEU A 287 29.00 -24.61 -13.61
C LEU A 287 28.30 -23.51 -12.79
N ARG A 288 26.97 -23.38 -12.92
CA ARG A 288 26.20 -22.29 -12.32
C ARG A 288 26.38 -22.20 -10.80
N SER A 289 26.41 -23.34 -10.11
CA SER A 289 26.55 -23.38 -8.66
C SER A 289 27.95 -22.95 -8.20
N SER A 290 29.01 -23.49 -8.82
CA SER A 290 30.39 -23.20 -8.43
C SER A 290 30.79 -21.76 -8.72
N VAL A 291 30.45 -21.24 -9.92
CA VAL A 291 30.72 -19.84 -10.29
C VAL A 291 29.91 -18.89 -9.41
N GLY A 292 28.61 -19.18 -9.20
CA GLY A 292 27.78 -18.35 -8.32
C GLY A 292 28.29 -18.28 -6.90
N ARG A 293 28.80 -19.39 -6.35
CA ARG A 293 29.43 -19.42 -5.01
C ARG A 293 30.69 -18.54 -4.98
N ARG A 294 31.60 -18.71 -5.94
CA ARG A 294 32.81 -17.89 -6.03
C ARG A 294 32.52 -16.39 -6.12
N MET A 295 31.51 -16.00 -6.88
CA MET A 295 31.03 -14.61 -6.93
C MET A 295 30.50 -14.15 -5.56
N THR A 296 29.71 -15.00 -4.90
CA THR A 296 29.17 -14.69 -3.57
C THR A 296 30.28 -14.52 -2.54
N ASP A 297 31.26 -15.42 -2.55
CA ASP A 297 32.43 -15.37 -1.64
C ASP A 297 33.24 -14.09 -1.88
N ALA A 298 33.45 -13.72 -3.14
CA ALA A 298 34.13 -12.48 -3.49
C ALA A 298 33.36 -11.23 -2.98
N TYR A 299 32.04 -11.19 -3.11
CA TYR A 299 31.23 -10.09 -2.57
C TYR A 299 31.19 -10.03 -1.03
N HIS A 300 31.71 -11.04 -0.33
CA HIS A 300 31.88 -11.07 1.12
C HIS A 300 33.34 -10.86 1.56
N ALA A 301 34.24 -10.51 0.64
CA ALA A 301 35.63 -10.19 0.98
C ALA A 301 35.73 -9.02 1.98
N ALA A 302 36.86 -8.92 2.65
CA ALA A 302 37.08 -7.89 3.67
C ALA A 302 37.16 -6.46 3.09
N SER A 303 37.57 -6.34 1.82
CA SER A 303 37.69 -5.05 1.12
C SER A 303 37.18 -5.11 -0.31
N ALA A 304 36.83 -3.93 -0.85
CA ALA A 304 36.42 -3.80 -2.25
C ALA A 304 37.57 -4.20 -3.20
N LEU A 305 38.82 -3.93 -2.85
CA LEU A 305 39.99 -4.29 -3.65
C LEU A 305 40.16 -5.82 -3.76
N GLU A 306 40.02 -6.55 -2.66
CA GLU A 306 40.06 -8.01 -2.66
C GLU A 306 38.89 -8.60 -3.47
N ALA A 307 37.70 -8.07 -3.30
CA ALA A 307 36.50 -8.47 -4.05
C ALA A 307 36.72 -8.29 -5.54
N GLU A 308 37.23 -7.14 -5.95
CA GLU A 308 37.51 -6.80 -7.35
C GLU A 308 38.56 -7.74 -7.94
N ALA A 309 39.68 -7.95 -7.24
CA ALA A 309 40.72 -8.84 -7.67
C ALA A 309 40.22 -10.28 -7.88
N ALA A 310 39.39 -10.80 -6.95
CA ALA A 310 38.80 -12.13 -7.05
C ALA A 310 37.82 -12.24 -8.24
N LEU A 311 36.99 -11.24 -8.46
CA LEU A 311 36.03 -11.23 -9.56
C LEU A 311 36.71 -11.04 -10.92
N ARG A 312 37.76 -10.21 -11.02
CA ARG A 312 38.58 -10.06 -12.23
C ARG A 312 39.32 -11.34 -12.57
N ALA A 313 39.88 -12.04 -11.56
CA ALA A 313 40.50 -13.34 -11.73
C ALA A 313 39.51 -14.39 -12.27
N LEU A 314 38.32 -14.44 -11.69
CA LEU A 314 37.24 -15.32 -12.15
C LEU A 314 36.84 -15.01 -13.60
N ALA A 315 36.69 -13.72 -13.94
CA ALA A 315 36.38 -13.31 -15.33
C ALA A 315 37.48 -13.75 -16.31
N LYS A 316 38.77 -13.60 -15.96
CA LYS A 316 39.90 -14.04 -16.78
C LYS A 316 39.89 -15.55 -16.99
N GLU A 317 39.56 -16.34 -15.98
CA GLU A 317 39.40 -17.79 -16.11
C GLU A 317 38.25 -18.17 -17.07
N LEU A 318 37.11 -17.47 -16.98
CA LEU A 318 35.96 -17.71 -17.82
C LEU A 318 36.17 -17.27 -19.28
N ASP A 319 37.05 -16.32 -19.58
CA ASP A 319 37.29 -15.82 -20.95
C ASP A 319 37.57 -16.94 -21.96
N ARG A 320 38.32 -17.94 -21.56
CA ARG A 320 38.75 -19.02 -22.44
C ARG A 320 37.63 -20.01 -22.80
N THR A 321 36.67 -20.17 -21.89
CA THR A 321 35.63 -21.22 -22.01
C THR A 321 34.22 -20.67 -22.14
N HIS A 322 33.97 -19.54 -21.53
CA HIS A 322 32.62 -18.91 -21.45
C HIS A 322 32.70 -17.38 -21.58
N PRO A 323 33.16 -16.85 -22.75
CA PRO A 323 33.42 -15.41 -22.90
C PRO A 323 32.19 -14.52 -22.62
N GLY A 324 30.98 -15.00 -22.89
CA GLY A 324 29.75 -14.28 -22.55
C GLY A 324 29.56 -14.10 -21.04
N ALA A 325 29.89 -15.13 -20.23
CA ALA A 325 29.86 -15.04 -18.78
C ALA A 325 30.93 -14.07 -18.24
N ALA A 326 32.14 -14.11 -18.84
CA ALA A 326 33.22 -13.20 -18.49
C ALA A 326 32.89 -11.74 -18.81
N ALA A 327 32.32 -11.47 -19.99
CA ALA A 327 31.87 -10.15 -20.40
C ALA A 327 30.75 -9.63 -19.47
N SER A 328 29.76 -10.47 -19.17
CA SER A 328 28.69 -10.14 -18.22
C SER A 328 29.23 -9.84 -16.81
N LEU A 329 30.27 -10.54 -16.35
CA LEU A 329 30.88 -10.28 -15.05
C LEU A 329 31.62 -8.94 -15.02
N ARG A 330 32.34 -8.57 -16.06
CA ARG A 330 33.09 -7.29 -16.14
C ARG A 330 32.16 -6.08 -16.32
N GLU A 331 31.04 -6.24 -16.97
CA GLU A 331 30.12 -5.14 -17.21
C GLU A 331 29.60 -4.53 -15.89
N GLY A 332 29.98 -3.28 -15.62
CA GLY A 332 29.58 -2.56 -14.40
C GLY A 332 30.05 -3.26 -13.12
N LEU A 333 31.19 -3.94 -13.14
CA LEU A 333 31.77 -4.61 -11.98
C LEU A 333 31.96 -3.65 -10.81
N ASP A 334 32.52 -2.48 -11.07
CA ASP A 334 32.84 -1.47 -10.06
C ASP A 334 31.56 -1.02 -9.31
N GLU A 335 30.45 -0.86 -10.02
CA GLU A 335 29.15 -0.51 -9.44
C GLU A 335 28.56 -1.64 -8.57
N THR A 336 28.99 -2.90 -8.75
CA THR A 336 28.57 -4.00 -7.85
C THR A 336 29.29 -3.97 -6.51
N LEU A 337 30.40 -3.24 -6.41
CA LEU A 337 31.25 -3.14 -5.23
C LEU A 337 31.10 -1.83 -4.46
N THR A 338 30.21 -0.93 -4.90
CA THR A 338 30.01 0.40 -4.32
C THR A 338 29.74 0.35 -2.82
N VAL A 339 28.79 -0.45 -2.37
CA VAL A 339 28.47 -0.58 -0.93
C VAL A 339 29.66 -1.11 -0.11
N LEU A 340 30.46 -1.98 -0.70
CA LEU A 340 31.67 -2.50 -0.05
C LEU A 340 32.76 -1.42 0.03
N ARG A 341 32.93 -0.61 -1.04
CA ARG A 341 33.87 0.53 -1.08
C ARG A 341 33.49 1.62 -0.08
N LEU A 342 32.21 1.90 0.11
CA LEU A 342 31.71 2.86 1.10
C LEU A 342 31.95 2.40 2.55
N GLY A 343 32.41 1.19 2.79
CA GLY A 343 32.78 0.69 4.11
C GLY A 343 31.65 0.62 5.14
N VAL A 344 30.39 0.56 4.68
CA VAL A 344 29.27 0.48 5.62
C VAL A 344 29.24 -0.86 6.37
N PRO A 345 28.79 -0.89 7.63
CA PRO A 345 28.75 -2.11 8.42
C PRO A 345 27.99 -3.26 7.73
N PRO A 346 28.42 -4.53 7.94
CA PRO A 346 27.90 -5.70 7.22
C PRO A 346 26.38 -5.89 7.31
N THR A 347 25.75 -5.47 8.40
CA THR A 347 24.29 -5.53 8.59
C THR A 347 23.55 -4.63 7.60
N LEU A 348 24.04 -3.41 7.39
CA LEU A 348 23.48 -2.48 6.41
C LEU A 348 23.89 -2.86 4.99
N ALA A 349 25.16 -3.23 4.77
CA ALA A 349 25.67 -3.68 3.47
C ALA A 349 24.83 -4.83 2.90
N ARG A 350 24.37 -5.77 3.72
CA ARG A 350 23.48 -6.87 3.31
C ARG A 350 22.19 -6.38 2.70
N THR A 351 21.62 -5.29 3.21
CA THR A 351 20.39 -4.68 2.70
C THR A 351 20.63 -3.96 1.38
N LEU A 352 21.71 -3.19 1.29
CA LEU A 352 21.92 -2.23 0.20
C LEU A 352 22.67 -2.80 -1.02
N ARG A 353 23.35 -3.93 -0.91
CA ARG A 353 24.04 -4.59 -2.02
C ARG A 353 23.11 -5.25 -3.06
N SER A 354 21.81 -5.28 -2.79
CA SER A 354 20.80 -5.85 -3.67
C SER A 354 19.53 -5.01 -3.69
N THR A 355 18.71 -5.22 -4.68
CA THR A 355 17.38 -4.59 -4.85
C THR A 355 16.27 -5.31 -4.08
N ASN A 356 16.59 -6.16 -3.11
CA ASN A 356 15.62 -6.97 -2.38
C ASN A 356 14.49 -6.15 -1.73
N ALA A 357 14.77 -4.93 -1.28
CA ALA A 357 13.74 -4.10 -0.64
C ALA A 357 12.64 -3.71 -1.63
N ILE A 358 12.99 -3.28 -2.83
CA ILE A 358 12.03 -2.95 -3.88
C ILE A 358 11.43 -4.22 -4.49
N GLU A 359 12.21 -5.31 -4.67
CA GLU A 359 11.69 -6.61 -5.14
C GLU A 359 10.61 -7.16 -4.19
N SER A 360 10.78 -6.97 -2.87
CA SER A 360 9.76 -7.34 -1.88
C SER A 360 8.47 -6.53 -2.06
N MET A 361 8.56 -5.22 -2.31
CA MET A 361 7.39 -4.39 -2.63
C MET A 361 6.70 -4.86 -3.91
N ILE A 362 7.48 -5.12 -4.96
CA ILE A 362 6.98 -5.64 -6.25
C ILE A 362 6.30 -7.01 -6.07
N SER A 363 6.82 -7.87 -5.20
CA SER A 363 6.19 -9.16 -4.90
C SER A 363 4.81 -9.00 -4.29
N VAL A 364 4.62 -8.05 -3.37
CA VAL A 364 3.30 -7.70 -2.82
C VAL A 364 2.36 -7.18 -3.91
N CYS A 365 2.85 -6.31 -4.83
CA CYS A 365 2.05 -5.83 -5.96
C CYS A 365 1.57 -6.99 -6.85
N ARG A 366 2.45 -7.95 -7.15
CA ARG A 366 2.11 -9.14 -7.95
C ARG A 366 1.13 -10.07 -7.22
N GLU A 367 1.30 -10.26 -5.92
CA GLU A 367 0.42 -11.09 -5.10
C GLU A 367 -1.00 -10.53 -5.09
N HIS A 368 -1.16 -9.24 -4.83
CA HIS A 368 -2.46 -8.58 -4.85
C HIS A 368 -3.12 -8.58 -6.23
N ALA A 369 -2.35 -8.60 -7.31
CA ALA A 369 -2.83 -8.66 -8.69
C ALA A 369 -3.01 -10.09 -9.23
N ALA A 370 -2.67 -11.14 -8.47
CA ALA A 370 -2.66 -12.53 -8.94
C ALA A 370 -4.01 -13.06 -9.44
N ASN A 371 -5.12 -12.50 -8.94
CA ASN A 371 -6.48 -12.83 -9.35
C ASN A 371 -6.91 -12.16 -10.66
N VAL A 372 -6.14 -11.21 -11.20
CA VAL A 372 -6.43 -10.53 -12.46
C VAL A 372 -6.11 -11.45 -13.62
N LYS A 373 -7.14 -11.87 -14.36
CA LYS A 373 -6.99 -12.79 -15.51
C LYS A 373 -6.83 -12.06 -16.85
N ARG A 374 -7.19 -10.78 -16.91
CA ARG A 374 -7.12 -9.98 -18.13
C ARG A 374 -6.82 -8.53 -17.77
N TRP A 375 -5.69 -8.06 -18.21
CA TRP A 375 -5.31 -6.65 -18.17
C TRP A 375 -5.92 -5.94 -19.36
N ARG A 376 -6.56 -4.81 -19.15
CA ARG A 376 -7.28 -4.09 -20.17
C ARG A 376 -6.43 -3.01 -20.83
N ASP A 377 -5.68 -2.29 -20.02
CA ASP A 377 -4.87 -1.14 -20.38
C ASP A 377 -3.80 -0.86 -19.31
N GLY A 378 -2.84 0.00 -19.62
CA GLY A 378 -1.78 0.42 -18.70
C GLY A 378 -2.31 1.18 -17.48
N GLN A 379 -3.40 1.93 -17.61
CA GLN A 379 -4.04 2.59 -16.47
C GLN A 379 -4.55 1.58 -15.44
N MET A 380 -5.04 0.44 -15.89
CA MET A 380 -5.39 -0.64 -14.97
C MET A 380 -4.16 -1.18 -14.26
N ALA A 381 -3.04 -1.36 -14.98
CA ALA A 381 -1.78 -1.82 -14.39
C ALA A 381 -1.26 -0.82 -13.33
N LEU A 382 -1.24 0.48 -13.65
CA LEU A 382 -0.84 1.54 -12.72
C LEU A 382 -1.67 1.53 -11.44
N ARG A 383 -3.00 1.50 -11.54
CA ARG A 383 -3.89 1.51 -10.36
C ARG A 383 -3.70 0.29 -9.46
N TRP A 384 -3.54 -0.90 -10.04
CA TRP A 384 -3.28 -2.10 -9.27
C TRP A 384 -1.89 -2.07 -8.63
N CYS A 385 -0.88 -1.59 -9.36
CA CYS A 385 0.47 -1.44 -8.85
C CYS A 385 0.51 -0.43 -7.69
N ALA A 386 -0.08 0.76 -7.85
CA ALA A 386 -0.16 1.78 -6.80
C ALA A 386 -0.84 1.25 -5.53
N ALA A 387 -1.99 0.57 -5.68
CA ALA A 387 -2.68 -0.04 -4.55
C ALA A 387 -1.79 -1.08 -3.84
N GLY A 388 -1.09 -1.93 -4.60
CA GLY A 388 -0.13 -2.90 -4.05
C GLY A 388 1.07 -2.24 -3.36
N MET A 389 1.60 -1.15 -3.89
CA MET A 389 2.69 -0.37 -3.27
C MET A 389 2.26 0.23 -1.93
N ILE A 390 1.04 0.78 -1.85
CA ILE A 390 0.49 1.36 -0.62
C ILE A 390 0.28 0.26 0.43
N GLU A 391 -0.26 -0.90 0.04
CA GLU A 391 -0.42 -2.03 0.96
C GLU A 391 0.94 -2.57 1.44
N ALA A 392 1.93 -2.66 0.56
CA ALA A 392 3.30 -3.00 0.95
C ALA A 392 3.86 -1.98 1.96
N GLY A 393 3.62 -0.69 1.74
CA GLY A 393 4.05 0.39 2.63
C GLY A 393 3.54 0.25 4.06
N LYS A 394 2.30 -0.22 4.24
CA LYS A 394 1.70 -0.45 5.58
C LYS A 394 2.41 -1.56 6.37
N GLN A 395 3.08 -2.49 5.67
CA GLN A 395 3.73 -3.66 6.27
C GLN A 395 5.26 -3.49 6.38
N PHE A 396 5.81 -2.39 5.90
CA PHE A 396 7.24 -2.19 5.91
C PHE A 396 7.80 -2.13 7.34
N ARG A 397 8.87 -2.89 7.54
CA ARG A 397 9.76 -2.74 8.69
C ARG A 397 10.94 -1.88 8.28
N ARG A 398 11.59 -1.23 9.22
CA ARG A 398 12.86 -0.54 8.98
C ARG A 398 13.88 -1.49 8.33
N VAL A 399 14.78 -0.94 7.55
CA VAL A 399 15.84 -1.73 6.92
C VAL A 399 16.78 -2.31 7.98
N ASN A 400 17.29 -3.50 7.72
CA ASN A 400 18.31 -4.09 8.60
C ASN A 400 19.58 -3.22 8.59
N GLY A 401 20.10 -2.93 9.78
CA GLY A 401 21.27 -2.05 9.92
C GLY A 401 20.93 -0.56 9.85
N HIS A 402 19.67 -0.16 10.00
CA HIS A 402 19.23 1.25 9.95
C HIS A 402 20.02 2.18 10.88
N LEU A 403 20.51 1.69 12.02
CA LEU A 403 21.34 2.48 12.94
C LEU A 403 22.66 2.95 12.29
N HIS A 404 23.05 2.40 11.16
CA HIS A 404 24.26 2.76 10.43
C HIS A 404 24.01 3.64 9.19
N LEU A 405 22.78 4.13 8.98
CA LEU A 405 22.47 4.98 7.83
C LEU A 405 23.16 6.34 7.91
N ALA A 406 23.40 6.86 9.11
CA ALA A 406 24.21 8.06 9.31
C ALA A 406 25.67 7.84 8.83
N THR A 407 26.24 6.64 9.05
CA THR A 407 27.56 6.27 8.51
C THR A 407 27.55 6.21 6.98
N LEU A 408 26.47 5.68 6.38
CA LEU A 408 26.30 5.70 4.93
C LEU A 408 26.24 7.14 4.41
N ARG A 409 25.45 8.02 5.05
CA ARG A 409 25.37 9.43 4.65
C ARG A 409 26.75 10.09 4.65
N ALA A 410 27.52 9.94 5.71
CA ALA A 410 28.86 10.49 5.82
C ALA A 410 29.81 9.93 4.74
N ALA A 411 29.71 8.64 4.43
CA ALA A 411 30.52 8.01 3.37
C ALA A 411 30.15 8.55 1.98
N LEU A 412 28.85 8.74 1.70
CA LEU A 412 28.37 9.33 0.44
C LEU A 412 28.85 10.78 0.29
N GLU A 413 28.82 11.57 1.34
CA GLU A 413 29.32 12.96 1.35
C GLU A 413 30.82 12.98 1.11
N GLY A 414 31.59 12.06 1.71
CA GLY A 414 33.02 11.92 1.52
C GLY A 414 33.45 11.62 0.08
N GLU A 415 32.69 10.78 -0.65
CA GLU A 415 32.95 10.46 -2.07
C GLU A 415 32.96 11.73 -2.96
N PHE A 416 32.27 12.80 -2.57
CA PHE A 416 32.22 14.06 -3.33
C PHE A 416 33.08 15.17 -2.74
N ALA A 417 33.54 15.05 -1.49
CA ALA A 417 34.42 16.03 -0.87
C ALA A 417 35.83 16.03 -1.51
N GLU A 418 36.33 14.87 -1.91
CA GLU A 418 37.64 14.72 -2.55
C GLU A 418 37.69 15.35 -3.96
N ILE A 419 36.57 15.49 -4.64
CA ILE A 419 36.48 16.06 -5.99
C ILE A 419 36.56 17.60 -5.97
N VAL A 420 36.26 18.22 -4.84
CA VAL A 420 36.17 19.69 -4.69
C VAL A 420 37.48 20.34 -4.19
N THR A 421 38.47 19.55 -3.79
CA THR A 421 39.75 20.11 -3.38
C THR A 421 40.52 20.58 -4.62
N PRO A 422 40.71 21.89 -4.89
CA PRO A 422 41.53 22.36 -5.99
C PRO A 422 42.97 21.93 -5.70
N VAL A 423 43.64 21.38 -6.69
CA VAL A 423 45.13 21.27 -6.67
C VAL A 423 45.65 22.71 -6.60
N MET A 424 45.98 23.16 -5.38
CA MET A 424 46.72 24.38 -5.20
C MET A 424 48.10 24.12 -5.84
N HIS A 425 48.24 24.52 -7.09
CA HIS A 425 49.54 24.67 -7.71
C HIS A 425 50.33 25.70 -6.89
N ASN A 426 51.33 25.19 -6.24
CA ASN A 426 52.31 26.02 -5.52
C ASN A 426 53.26 26.63 -6.58
N ASP A 427 52.85 27.71 -7.24
CA ASP A 427 53.72 28.52 -8.06
C ASP A 427 54.47 29.54 -7.15
N GLN A 428 55.34 29.02 -6.32
CA GLN A 428 56.35 29.79 -5.65
C GLN A 428 57.64 28.98 -5.65
N GLU A 429 58.39 29.10 -6.74
CA GLU A 429 59.89 29.05 -6.74
C GLU A 429 60.35 29.33 -8.17
N ASN A 430 60.59 30.60 -8.48
CA ASN A 430 61.67 31.04 -9.36
C ASN A 430 61.66 32.54 -9.52
N ALA A 431 62.22 33.23 -8.52
CA ALA A 431 62.72 34.59 -8.67
C ALA A 431 63.93 34.72 -7.76
N ALA A 432 65.11 34.35 -8.31
CA ALA A 432 66.40 34.85 -7.89
C ALA A 432 67.36 34.87 -9.10
#